data_b23a7106a730362209c0af9b16556ed9
#
_entry.id   b23a7106a730362209c0af9b16556ed9
#
_cell.length_a   1.000
_cell.length_b   1.000
_cell.length_c   1.000
_cell.angle_alpha   90.00
_cell.angle_beta   90.00
_cell.angle_gamma   90.00
#
_symmetry.space_group_name_H-M   'P 1'
#
loop_
_entity.id
_entity.type
_entity.pdbx_description
1 polymer ?
#
loop_
_entity_poly.entity_id
_entity_poly.type
_entity_poly.pdbx_seq_one_letter_code
_entity_poly.pdbx_strand_id
1 'polypeptide(L)'
;MFKPFALVLLILAVSQLQATEPIKLPVPAEWRVENTSYPPPWAQTLPWKGTIQLRFPKSFFDSDSDYFWSYPILYQLRGDVITNTKELKRALLEYDAGLYGNKYPKENIKITLRTRPADQRYPMIIDDGFDPFTTNKQPRTSIVYHRRYEKQTDTTTILLLRSSQPYDPENDVWKTLRTLFRSHAGF
;
A
#
# COMPACT_ATOMS: atom_id res chain seq x y z
N MET A 1 -8.05 17.83 71.24
CA MET A 1 -6.84 17.34 70.55
C MET A 1 -7.28 16.69 69.25
N PHE A 2 -7.46 17.49 68.18
CA PHE A 2 -7.94 17.04 66.88
C PHE A 2 -6.73 16.79 65.95
N LYS A 3 -6.60 15.56 65.43
CA LYS A 3 -5.62 15.22 64.40
C LYS A 3 -6.19 15.55 63.01
N PRO A 4 -5.48 16.26 62.13
CA PRO A 4 -5.92 16.46 60.77
C PRO A 4 -5.67 15.21 59.92
N PHE A 5 -6.72 14.71 59.25
CA PHE A 5 -6.63 13.70 58.22
C PHE A 5 -6.11 14.38 56.93
N ALA A 6 -4.93 13.98 56.52
CA ALA A 6 -4.39 14.39 55.22
C ALA A 6 -5.03 13.56 54.11
N LEU A 7 -5.85 14.22 53.26
CA LEU A 7 -6.46 13.65 52.08
C LEU A 7 -5.41 13.65 50.97
N VAL A 8 -4.84 12.48 50.65
CA VAL A 8 -3.92 12.31 49.51
C VAL A 8 -4.77 12.12 48.26
N LEU A 9 -4.85 13.18 47.45
CA LEU A 9 -5.46 13.14 46.12
C LEU A 9 -4.49 12.42 45.15
N LEU A 10 -4.78 11.18 44.80
CA LEU A 10 -4.07 10.42 43.78
C LEU A 10 -4.59 10.85 42.42
N ILE A 11 -3.86 11.76 41.74
CA ILE A 11 -4.15 12.15 40.35
C ILE A 11 -3.68 11.01 39.44
N LEU A 12 -4.61 10.19 39.01
CA LEU A 12 -4.39 9.22 37.92
C LEU A 12 -4.31 10.00 36.61
N ALA A 13 -3.09 10.24 36.15
CA ALA A 13 -2.84 10.74 34.81
C ALA A 13 -3.21 9.63 33.82
N VAL A 14 -4.43 9.66 33.32
CA VAL A 14 -4.86 8.84 32.20
C VAL A 14 -4.15 9.41 30.97
N SER A 15 -3.02 8.80 30.59
CA SER A 15 -2.39 9.05 29.29
C SER A 15 -3.40 8.63 28.22
N GLN A 16 -4.11 9.61 27.67
CA GLN A 16 -4.92 9.38 26.47
C GLN A 16 -3.93 9.02 25.36
N LEU A 17 -3.87 7.74 24.99
CA LEU A 17 -3.30 7.34 23.72
C LEU A 17 -4.11 8.07 22.65
N GLN A 18 -3.58 9.16 22.14
CA GLN A 18 -4.11 9.79 20.94
C GLN A 18 -3.95 8.75 19.82
N ALA A 19 -5.06 8.12 19.46
CA ALA A 19 -5.12 7.32 18.25
C ALA A 19 -4.77 8.28 17.10
N THR A 20 -3.57 8.11 16.54
CA THR A 20 -3.17 8.86 15.35
C THR A 20 -4.20 8.58 14.26
N GLU A 21 -4.79 9.63 13.70
CA GLU A 21 -5.72 9.51 12.57
C GLU A 21 -5.06 8.65 11.47
N PRO A 22 -5.80 7.69 10.93
CA PRO A 22 -5.26 6.82 9.88
C PRO A 22 -4.85 7.67 8.67
N ILE A 23 -3.65 7.42 8.15
CA ILE A 23 -3.17 8.06 6.93
C ILE A 23 -4.18 7.80 5.82
N LYS A 24 -4.66 8.87 5.16
CA LYS A 24 -5.58 8.76 4.02
C LYS A 24 -4.82 9.09 2.75
N LEU A 25 -4.86 8.20 1.76
CA LEU A 25 -4.37 8.55 0.43
C LEU A 25 -5.23 9.68 -0.15
N PRO A 26 -4.62 10.79 -0.63
CA PRO A 26 -5.35 11.79 -1.37
C PRO A 26 -5.91 11.18 -2.65
N VAL A 27 -6.95 11.79 -3.12
CA VAL A 27 -7.67 11.32 -4.29
C VAL A 27 -7.93 12.52 -5.19
N PRO A 28 -7.49 12.49 -6.44
CA PRO A 28 -8.04 13.36 -7.45
C PRO A 28 -9.56 13.17 -7.54
N ALA A 29 -10.33 14.25 -7.73
CA ALA A 29 -11.79 14.24 -7.58
C ALA A 29 -12.52 13.15 -8.41
N GLU A 30 -11.93 12.71 -9.51
CA GLU A 30 -12.52 11.74 -10.44
C GLU A 30 -12.06 10.29 -10.23
N TRP A 31 -11.20 10.04 -9.24
CA TRP A 31 -10.67 8.70 -9.01
C TRP A 31 -11.62 7.88 -8.12
N ARG A 32 -11.80 6.62 -8.48
CA ARG A 32 -12.54 5.68 -7.63
C ARG A 32 -11.74 5.34 -6.39
N VAL A 33 -12.42 5.35 -5.25
CA VAL A 33 -11.88 5.04 -3.92
C VAL A 33 -12.31 3.65 -3.52
N GLU A 34 -11.35 2.85 -3.08
CA GLU A 34 -11.63 1.58 -2.42
C GLU A 34 -10.81 1.49 -1.13
N ASN A 35 -11.47 1.21 -0.02
CA ASN A 35 -10.85 0.98 1.28
C ASN A 35 -11.44 -0.30 1.86
N THR A 36 -10.59 -1.23 2.28
CA THR A 36 -11.03 -2.50 2.86
C THR A 36 -10.05 -2.99 3.93
N SER A 37 -10.40 -4.06 4.62
CA SER A 37 -9.50 -4.73 5.55
C SER A 37 -8.31 -5.35 4.83
N TYR A 38 -7.19 -5.47 5.54
CA TYR A 38 -6.06 -6.30 5.13
C TYR A 38 -5.97 -7.52 6.07
N PRO A 39 -5.82 -8.74 5.57
CA PRO A 39 -5.77 -9.10 4.16
C PRO A 39 -7.12 -8.85 3.47
N PRO A 40 -7.10 -8.51 2.16
CA PRO A 40 -8.34 -8.30 1.42
C PRO A 40 -9.11 -9.63 1.25
N PRO A 41 -10.43 -9.58 0.96
CA PRO A 41 -11.27 -10.79 0.88
C PRO A 41 -10.76 -11.87 -0.09
N TRP A 42 -10.04 -11.46 -1.13
CA TRP A 42 -9.47 -12.37 -2.15
C TRP A 42 -8.07 -12.90 -1.80
N ALA A 43 -7.43 -12.46 -0.69
CA ALA A 43 -6.06 -12.89 -0.30
C ALA A 43 -5.97 -13.25 1.18
N GLN A 44 -6.92 -14.02 1.71
CA GLN A 44 -7.04 -14.33 3.14
C GLN A 44 -5.91 -15.18 3.72
N THR A 45 -5.03 -15.74 2.89
CA THR A 45 -3.84 -16.50 3.32
C THR A 45 -2.71 -15.62 3.88
N LEU A 46 -2.80 -14.31 3.69
CA LEU A 46 -1.81 -13.37 4.23
C LEU A 46 -1.95 -13.22 5.75
N PRO A 47 -0.86 -13.33 6.52
CA PRO A 47 -0.93 -13.39 7.98
C PRO A 47 -1.10 -12.01 8.64
N TRP A 48 -0.79 -10.94 7.92
CA TRP A 48 -0.79 -9.57 8.46
C TRP A 48 -2.20 -9.00 8.52
N LYS A 49 -2.43 -8.10 9.47
CA LYS A 49 -3.75 -7.49 9.72
C LYS A 49 -3.66 -5.97 9.66
N GLY A 50 -4.70 -5.34 9.11
CA GLY A 50 -4.77 -3.89 9.00
C GLY A 50 -5.79 -3.43 7.98
N THR A 51 -5.42 -2.42 7.20
CA THR A 51 -6.25 -1.84 6.13
C THR A 51 -5.46 -1.68 4.83
N ILE A 52 -6.18 -1.67 3.74
CA ILE A 52 -5.68 -1.35 2.40
C ILE A 52 -6.54 -0.25 1.79
N GLN A 53 -5.88 0.73 1.18
CA GLN A 53 -6.53 1.81 0.44
C GLN A 53 -6.03 1.79 -0.99
N LEU A 54 -6.95 1.83 -1.93
CA LEU A 54 -6.71 1.80 -3.37
C LEU A 54 -7.35 3.02 -4.01
N ARG A 55 -6.69 3.59 -5.04
CA ARG A 55 -7.19 4.74 -5.78
C ARG A 55 -7.04 4.49 -7.27
N PHE A 56 -8.15 4.44 -7.98
CA PHE A 56 -8.16 4.06 -9.38
C PHE A 56 -8.54 5.24 -10.26
N PRO A 57 -7.68 5.64 -11.22
CA PRO A 57 -8.05 6.62 -12.24
C PRO A 57 -9.29 6.15 -13.02
N LYS A 58 -10.04 7.09 -13.57
CA LYS A 58 -11.26 6.79 -14.35
C LYS A 58 -11.00 5.78 -15.48
N SER A 59 -9.83 5.89 -16.13
CA SER A 59 -9.43 5.04 -17.25
C SER A 59 -8.60 3.80 -16.83
N PHE A 60 -8.64 3.41 -15.56
CA PHE A 60 -7.88 2.27 -15.04
C PHE A 60 -8.10 0.95 -15.83
N PHE A 61 -9.33 0.73 -16.31
CA PHE A 61 -9.69 -0.47 -17.09
C PHE A 61 -9.61 -0.29 -18.61
N ASP A 62 -9.28 0.91 -19.09
CA ASP A 62 -9.14 1.21 -20.51
C ASP A 62 -7.73 0.85 -20.97
N SER A 63 -7.61 -0.23 -21.76
CA SER A 63 -6.31 -0.73 -22.24
C SER A 63 -5.56 0.19 -23.19
N ASP A 64 -6.25 1.20 -23.72
CA ASP A 64 -5.66 2.19 -24.65
C ASP A 64 -5.25 3.46 -23.91
N SER A 65 -5.56 3.54 -22.60
CA SER A 65 -5.15 4.65 -21.75
C SER A 65 -3.76 4.44 -21.15
N ASP A 66 -3.00 5.52 -21.04
CA ASP A 66 -1.72 5.53 -20.31
C ASP A 66 -1.89 5.14 -18.82
N TYR A 67 -3.08 5.36 -18.27
CA TYR A 67 -3.42 4.98 -16.89
C TYR A 67 -3.93 3.55 -16.73
N PHE A 68 -3.93 2.74 -17.80
CA PHE A 68 -4.27 1.32 -17.68
C PHE A 68 -3.42 0.65 -16.60
N TRP A 69 -4.06 -0.03 -15.64
CA TRP A 69 -3.38 -0.68 -14.51
C TRP A 69 -2.37 0.21 -13.74
N SER A 70 -2.69 1.50 -13.60
CA SER A 70 -1.85 2.47 -12.91
C SER A 70 -2.57 3.03 -11.69
N TYR A 71 -2.09 2.71 -10.48
CA TYR A 71 -2.76 3.07 -9.23
C TYR A 71 -1.84 2.99 -8.01
N PRO A 72 -2.07 3.81 -6.98
CA PRO A 72 -1.44 3.67 -5.68
C PRO A 72 -2.19 2.67 -4.79
N ILE A 73 -1.42 1.98 -3.96
CA ILE A 73 -1.90 1.07 -2.94
C ILE A 73 -1.25 1.46 -1.62
N LEU A 74 -2.03 1.72 -0.59
CA LEU A 74 -1.52 2.00 0.76
C LEU A 74 -1.93 0.88 1.71
N TYR A 75 -0.94 0.18 2.27
CA TYR A 75 -1.13 -0.74 3.39
C TYR A 75 -0.84 -0.02 4.70
N GLN A 76 -1.71 -0.20 5.69
CA GLN A 76 -1.48 0.16 7.09
C GLN A 76 -1.68 -1.10 7.94
N LEU A 77 -0.58 -1.69 8.39
CA LEU A 77 -0.56 -3.02 9.01
C LEU A 77 -0.10 -2.91 10.46
N ARG A 78 -0.65 -3.75 11.32
CA ARG A 78 -0.23 -3.85 12.73
C ARG A 78 1.14 -4.50 12.83
N GLY A 79 1.99 -3.95 13.71
CA GLY A 79 3.32 -4.46 13.99
C GLY A 79 4.38 -4.04 12.97
N ASP A 80 5.63 -4.39 13.28
CA ASP A 80 6.76 -4.25 12.37
C ASP A 80 6.81 -5.45 11.40
N VAL A 81 6.07 -5.36 10.30
CA VAL A 81 5.84 -6.46 9.36
C VAL A 81 6.27 -6.10 7.94
N ILE A 82 6.42 -7.13 7.09
CA ILE A 82 6.94 -6.99 5.71
C ILE A 82 8.29 -6.26 5.73
N THR A 83 9.20 -6.76 6.56
CA THR A 83 10.48 -6.14 6.86
C THR A 83 11.53 -6.35 5.77
N ASN A 84 11.26 -7.26 4.85
CA ASN A 84 12.20 -7.63 3.80
C ASN A 84 11.48 -7.90 2.46
N THR A 85 12.28 -7.97 1.41
CA THR A 85 11.80 -8.13 0.04
C THR A 85 11.11 -9.48 -0.22
N LYS A 86 11.45 -10.53 0.52
CA LYS A 86 10.80 -11.84 0.39
C LYS A 86 9.36 -11.78 0.89
N GLU A 87 9.12 -11.11 2.02
CA GLU A 87 7.78 -10.89 2.56
C GLU A 87 6.94 -9.99 1.64
N LEU A 88 7.54 -8.92 1.12
CA LEU A 88 6.86 -8.05 0.16
C LEU A 88 6.47 -8.80 -1.12
N LYS A 89 7.39 -9.61 -1.66
CA LYS A 89 7.10 -10.47 -2.81
C LYS A 89 5.95 -11.43 -2.51
N ARG A 90 5.93 -12.05 -1.33
CA ARG A 90 4.84 -12.92 -0.90
C ARG A 90 3.52 -12.15 -0.82
N ALA A 91 3.52 -10.94 -0.23
CA ALA A 91 2.33 -10.10 -0.13
C ALA A 91 1.72 -9.79 -1.51
N LEU A 92 2.56 -9.38 -2.46
CA LEU A 92 2.16 -9.09 -3.83
C LEU A 92 1.66 -10.35 -4.56
N LEU A 93 2.37 -11.46 -4.45
CA LEU A 93 2.00 -12.72 -5.09
C LEU A 93 0.63 -13.24 -4.62
N GLU A 94 0.37 -13.23 -3.31
CA GLU A 94 -0.91 -13.67 -2.76
C GLU A 94 -2.04 -12.70 -3.11
N TYR A 95 -1.75 -11.39 -3.11
CA TYR A 95 -2.69 -10.36 -3.52
C TYR A 95 -3.12 -10.57 -4.97
N ASP A 96 -2.16 -10.70 -5.89
CA ASP A 96 -2.42 -10.85 -7.32
C ASP A 96 -3.06 -12.21 -7.64
N ALA A 97 -2.59 -13.30 -7.02
CA ALA A 97 -3.18 -14.62 -7.21
C ALA A 97 -4.66 -14.65 -6.81
N GLY A 98 -5.00 -14.03 -5.68
CA GLY A 98 -6.39 -13.92 -5.24
C GLY A 98 -7.22 -13.04 -6.16
N LEU A 99 -6.68 -11.92 -6.62
CA LEU A 99 -7.34 -11.00 -7.54
C LEU A 99 -7.63 -11.63 -8.91
N TYR A 100 -6.67 -12.41 -9.42
CA TYR A 100 -6.79 -13.07 -10.73
C TYR A 100 -7.67 -14.33 -10.66
N GLY A 101 -7.73 -14.97 -9.48
CA GLY A 101 -8.54 -16.18 -9.25
C GLY A 101 -8.20 -17.30 -10.23
N ASN A 102 -9.21 -18.03 -10.67
CA ASN A 102 -9.03 -19.15 -11.60
C ASN A 102 -8.71 -18.72 -13.04
N LYS A 103 -8.76 -17.42 -13.35
CA LYS A 103 -8.48 -16.94 -14.72
C LYS A 103 -6.99 -16.95 -15.05
N TYR A 104 -6.11 -16.83 -14.03
CA TYR A 104 -4.67 -16.85 -14.22
C TYR A 104 -3.99 -17.57 -13.05
N PRO A 105 -3.40 -18.76 -13.28
CA PRO A 105 -2.81 -19.58 -12.24
C PRO A 105 -1.66 -18.86 -11.52
N LYS A 106 -1.56 -19.06 -10.21
CA LYS A 106 -0.56 -18.41 -9.35
C LYS A 106 0.88 -18.69 -9.78
N GLU A 107 1.16 -19.88 -10.29
CA GLU A 107 2.48 -20.29 -10.79
C GLU A 107 2.95 -19.49 -12.02
N ASN A 108 2.03 -18.85 -12.72
CA ASN A 108 2.33 -18.02 -13.88
C ASN A 108 2.67 -16.57 -13.48
N ILE A 109 2.37 -16.17 -12.25
CA ILE A 109 2.64 -14.81 -11.76
C ILE A 109 4.13 -14.67 -11.47
N LYS A 110 4.80 -13.76 -12.18
CA LYS A 110 6.24 -13.51 -12.04
C LYS A 110 6.50 -12.15 -11.41
N ILE A 111 7.00 -12.17 -10.18
CA ILE A 111 7.41 -10.96 -9.46
C ILE A 111 8.93 -10.93 -9.37
N THR A 112 9.54 -9.96 -10.02
CA THR A 112 11.00 -9.79 -10.09
C THR A 112 11.43 -8.53 -9.37
N LEU A 113 12.32 -8.67 -8.41
CA LEU A 113 12.97 -7.53 -7.76
C LEU A 113 14.04 -6.97 -8.69
N ARG A 114 14.02 -5.67 -8.93
CA ARG A 114 15.08 -4.97 -9.64
C ARG A 114 16.04 -4.33 -8.66
N THR A 115 17.31 -4.45 -8.94
CA THR A 115 18.33 -3.68 -8.23
C THR A 115 18.00 -2.22 -8.44
N ARG A 116 18.00 -1.46 -7.37
CA ARG A 116 17.76 -0.02 -7.41
C ARG A 116 18.85 0.63 -8.28
N PRO A 117 18.50 1.28 -9.40
CA PRO A 117 19.43 2.14 -10.11
C PRO A 117 19.98 3.22 -9.20
N ALA A 118 21.22 3.65 -9.40
CA ALA A 118 21.90 4.61 -8.53
C ALA A 118 21.15 5.95 -8.42
N ASP A 119 20.39 6.30 -9.44
CA ASP A 119 19.57 7.51 -9.55
C ASP A 119 18.16 7.39 -8.97
N GLN A 120 17.75 6.18 -8.55
CA GLN A 120 16.43 5.94 -8.00
C GLN A 120 16.43 5.98 -6.47
N ARG A 121 15.54 6.81 -5.90
CA ARG A 121 15.35 6.92 -4.45
C ARG A 121 14.70 5.68 -3.84
N TYR A 122 13.85 4.97 -4.59
CA TYR A 122 13.03 3.87 -4.09
C TYR A 122 13.29 2.56 -4.84
N PRO A 123 13.21 1.42 -4.15
CA PRO A 123 13.30 0.10 -4.79
C PRO A 123 12.17 -0.11 -5.79
N MET A 124 12.43 -0.89 -6.82
CA MET A 124 11.47 -1.22 -7.86
C MET A 124 11.26 -2.72 -7.99
N ILE A 125 10.02 -3.11 -8.25
CA ILE A 125 9.60 -4.46 -8.56
C ILE A 125 8.99 -4.44 -9.96
N ILE A 126 9.27 -5.46 -10.75
CA ILE A 126 8.56 -5.75 -11.99
C ILE A 126 7.65 -6.94 -11.72
N ASP A 127 6.39 -6.77 -12.06
CA ASP A 127 5.36 -7.78 -11.92
C ASP A 127 4.71 -8.04 -13.29
N ASP A 128 4.78 -9.28 -13.73
CA ASP A 128 4.06 -9.75 -14.92
C ASP A 128 2.64 -10.11 -14.47
N GLY A 129 1.75 -9.11 -14.51
CA GLY A 129 0.38 -9.18 -14.04
C GLY A 129 -0.60 -9.77 -15.05
N PHE A 130 -1.87 -9.75 -14.67
CA PHE A 130 -2.99 -10.18 -15.51
C PHE A 130 -4.20 -9.27 -15.24
N ASP A 131 -4.92 -8.89 -16.30
CA ASP A 131 -6.18 -8.17 -16.18
C ASP A 131 -7.39 -9.14 -16.20
N PRO A 132 -7.95 -9.50 -15.04
CA PRO A 132 -9.06 -10.42 -14.94
C PRO A 132 -10.42 -9.76 -15.24
N PHE A 133 -10.46 -8.43 -15.40
CA PHE A 133 -11.70 -7.66 -15.39
C PHE A 133 -12.22 -7.39 -16.79
N THR A 134 -11.38 -6.93 -17.70
CA THR A 134 -11.82 -6.41 -19.01
C THR A 134 -11.20 -7.11 -20.19
N THR A 135 -9.89 -7.13 -20.31
CA THR A 135 -9.21 -7.50 -21.57
C THR A 135 -8.57 -8.87 -21.56
N ASN A 136 -8.38 -9.49 -20.38
CA ASN A 136 -7.51 -10.66 -20.16
C ASN A 136 -6.07 -10.46 -20.69
N LYS A 137 -5.64 -9.19 -20.88
CA LYS A 137 -4.25 -8.86 -21.21
C LYS A 137 -3.33 -9.16 -20.03
N GLN A 138 -2.06 -9.33 -20.31
CA GLN A 138 -1.02 -9.52 -19.31
C GLN A 138 -0.16 -8.24 -19.19
N PRO A 139 -0.62 -7.22 -18.46
CA PRO A 139 0.15 -6.00 -18.30
C PRO A 139 1.40 -6.32 -17.49
N ARG A 140 2.56 -5.93 -18.01
CA ARG A 140 3.78 -5.88 -17.23
C ARG A 140 3.80 -4.60 -16.44
N THR A 141 3.75 -4.70 -15.12
CA THR A 141 3.69 -3.53 -14.25
C THR A 141 5.02 -3.26 -13.55
N SER A 142 5.35 -1.99 -13.45
CA SER A 142 6.41 -1.48 -12.58
C SER A 142 5.81 -1.07 -11.26
N ILE A 143 6.44 -1.44 -10.14
CA ILE A 143 6.01 -1.08 -8.80
C ILE A 143 7.17 -0.38 -8.09
N VAL A 144 6.96 0.85 -7.69
CA VAL A 144 7.86 1.58 -6.78
C VAL A 144 7.21 1.58 -5.41
N TYR A 145 7.97 1.29 -4.36
CA TYR A 145 7.41 1.20 -3.04
C TYR A 145 8.26 1.90 -1.97
N HIS A 146 7.57 2.29 -0.90
CA HIS A 146 8.19 2.81 0.32
C HIS A 146 7.55 2.15 1.53
N ARG A 147 8.38 1.77 2.52
CA ARG A 147 7.95 1.18 3.78
C ARG A 147 8.43 2.04 4.95
N ARG A 148 7.56 2.28 5.92
CA ARG A 148 7.87 2.92 7.19
C ARG A 148 7.19 2.16 8.33
N TYR A 149 7.90 1.95 9.42
CA TYR A 149 7.33 1.48 10.67
C TYR A 149 7.30 2.62 11.69
N GLU A 150 6.14 2.85 12.29
CA GLU A 150 5.93 3.83 13.34
C GLU A 150 5.75 3.11 14.68
N LYS A 151 6.77 3.18 15.53
CA LYS A 151 6.82 2.45 16.80
C LYS A 151 5.73 2.91 17.78
N GLN A 152 5.39 4.20 17.77
CA GLN A 152 4.41 4.77 18.72
C GLN A 152 3.01 4.21 18.51
N THR A 153 2.64 3.93 17.28
CA THR A 153 1.33 3.39 16.89
C THR A 153 1.37 1.90 16.56
N ASP A 154 2.55 1.27 16.66
CA ASP A 154 2.79 -0.12 16.26
C ASP A 154 2.25 -0.40 14.85
N THR A 155 2.53 0.50 13.90
CA THR A 155 1.96 0.43 12.56
C THR A 155 3.04 0.45 11.49
N THR A 156 3.00 -0.53 10.59
CA THR A 156 3.76 -0.50 9.34
C THR A 156 2.90 0.10 8.23
N THR A 157 3.41 1.14 7.61
CA THR A 157 2.82 1.76 6.42
C THR A 157 3.66 1.38 5.20
N ILE A 158 3.01 0.85 4.15
CA ILE A 158 3.65 0.56 2.87
C ILE A 158 2.84 1.22 1.76
N LEU A 159 3.46 2.15 1.06
CA LEU A 159 2.90 2.75 -0.13
C LEU A 159 3.56 2.14 -1.36
N LEU A 160 2.72 1.62 -2.24
CA LEU A 160 3.10 1.05 -3.53
C LEU A 160 2.50 1.93 -4.63
N LEU A 161 3.32 2.32 -5.59
CA LEU A 161 2.87 2.95 -6.83
C LEU A 161 3.05 1.92 -7.93
N ARG A 162 1.95 1.46 -8.52
CA ARG A 162 1.93 0.44 -9.57
C ARG A 162 1.48 1.05 -10.88
N SER A 163 2.16 0.74 -11.98
CA SER A 163 1.79 1.19 -13.31
C SER A 163 2.20 0.19 -14.38
N SER A 164 1.36 0.04 -15.42
CA SER A 164 1.71 -0.68 -16.66
C SER A 164 2.71 0.10 -17.51
N GLN A 165 2.87 1.40 -17.27
CA GLN A 165 3.93 2.18 -17.90
C GLN A 165 5.29 1.79 -17.33
N PRO A 166 6.33 1.63 -18.15
CA PRO A 166 7.70 1.50 -17.67
C PRO A 166 8.03 2.66 -16.72
N TYR A 167 8.78 2.36 -15.66
CA TYR A 167 9.14 3.43 -14.73
C TYR A 167 10.04 4.47 -15.41
N ASP A 168 9.51 5.68 -15.51
CA ASP A 168 10.20 6.89 -15.93
C ASP A 168 9.71 8.05 -15.05
N PRO A 169 10.60 8.71 -14.27
CA PRO A 169 10.22 9.81 -13.40
C PRO A 169 9.66 11.02 -14.18
N GLU A 170 9.90 11.13 -15.49
CA GLU A 170 9.40 12.20 -16.35
C GLU A 170 8.07 11.86 -17.04
N ASN A 171 7.65 10.61 -17.02
CA ASN A 171 6.35 10.18 -17.53
C ASN A 171 5.21 10.76 -16.67
N ASP A 172 4.14 11.26 -17.28
CA ASP A 172 3.04 11.96 -16.60
C ASP A 172 2.25 11.08 -15.66
N VAL A 173 2.09 9.78 -15.96
CA VAL A 173 1.47 8.81 -15.03
C VAL A 173 2.31 8.70 -13.77
N TRP A 174 3.64 8.54 -13.91
CA TRP A 174 4.54 8.44 -12.76
C TRP A 174 4.66 9.75 -11.99
N LYS A 175 4.62 10.92 -12.67
CA LYS A 175 4.53 12.22 -11.99
C LYS A 175 3.28 12.32 -11.13
N THR A 176 2.12 11.93 -11.67
CA THR A 176 0.85 11.91 -10.94
C THR A 176 0.90 10.99 -9.73
N LEU A 177 1.30 9.72 -9.91
CA LEU A 177 1.43 8.76 -8.81
C LEU A 177 2.39 9.24 -7.72
N ARG A 178 3.53 9.83 -8.11
CA ARG A 178 4.53 10.37 -7.16
C ARG A 178 4.04 11.61 -6.41
N THR A 179 3.15 12.41 -6.99
CA THR A 179 2.51 13.52 -6.29
C THR A 179 1.64 13.00 -5.14
N LEU A 180 0.90 11.93 -5.36
CA LEU A 180 0.15 11.25 -4.30
C LEU A 180 1.07 10.70 -3.21
N PHE A 181 2.26 10.26 -3.57
CA PHE A 181 3.29 9.83 -2.62
C PHE A 181 3.82 10.99 -1.75
N ARG A 182 4.16 12.12 -2.36
CA ARG A 182 4.75 13.26 -1.66
C ARG A 182 3.80 13.95 -0.68
N SER A 183 2.52 14.03 -1.02
CA SER A 183 1.50 14.70 -0.20
C SER A 183 1.15 13.92 1.08
N HIS A 184 1.57 12.66 1.19
CA HIS A 184 1.23 11.79 2.34
C HIS A 184 2.39 11.46 3.22
N ALA A 185 3.53 11.83 2.74
CA ALA A 185 4.63 11.10 3.23
C ALA A 185 5.39 11.81 4.30
N GLY A 186 5.25 12.84 4.71
CA GLY A 186 6.37 13.05 5.66
C GLY A 186 7.44 11.99 5.37
N PHE A 187 7.32 11.40 4.17
CA PHE A 187 8.20 10.41 3.53
C PHE A 187 9.24 11.12 2.68
#